data_d80ad9d23d419e26b998a3f6c720a15f
#
_entry.id   d80ad9d23d419e26b998a3f6c720a15f
#
_cell.length_a   1.000
_cell.length_b   1.000
_cell.length_c   1.000
_cell.angle_alpha   90.00
_cell.angle_beta   90.00
_cell.angle_gamma   90.00
#
_symmetry.space_group_name_H-M   'P 1'
#
loop_
_entity.id
_entity.type
_entity.pdbx_description
1 polymer ?
#
loop_
_entity_poly.entity_id
_entity_poly.type
_entity_poly.pdbx_seq_one_letter_code
_entity_poly.pdbx_strand_id
1 'polypeptide(L)'
;RRDTLRALAGFLDEHPEVGACGCKILDPDGTLQLDSRRGFPSPMAAFCKMSGLSRLFPDHPSISRYHMTYLDPEQTAEVEVLSGSCMMVRKAAMDQVGLLDEDYFMYGEDIDWCYRIHKAGWKIFYVPTTEIIHFRGESGRGAPLRILYRKSQAMSIFVNKHMTRRFRFFPLWLLQVGIALHGIFRFVFKTFRATAMPLADAALVLCGLKLGLAVRYHQE
;
A
#
# COMPACT_ATOMS: atom_id res chain seq x y z
N ARG A 1 -17.29 -4.29 12.26
CA ARG A 1 -18.50 -4.98 12.84
C ARG A 1 -18.13 -5.65 14.16
N ARG A 2 -19.12 -5.92 15.02
CA ARG A 2 -18.87 -6.57 16.33
C ARG A 2 -18.53 -8.06 16.23
N ASP A 3 -18.76 -8.68 15.09
CA ASP A 3 -18.58 -10.10 14.81
C ASP A 3 -17.32 -10.44 13.99
N THR A 4 -16.49 -9.45 13.66
CA THR A 4 -15.33 -9.62 12.79
C THR A 4 -14.39 -10.75 13.24
N LEU A 5 -14.04 -10.78 14.53
CA LEU A 5 -13.16 -11.83 15.06
C LEU A 5 -13.78 -13.22 14.95
N ARG A 6 -15.10 -13.35 15.22
CA ARG A 6 -15.82 -14.62 15.12
C ARG A 6 -15.88 -15.09 13.66
N ALA A 7 -16.16 -14.19 12.71
CA ALA A 7 -16.22 -14.53 11.30
C ALA A 7 -14.87 -15.02 10.77
N LEU A 8 -13.77 -14.34 11.13
CA LEU A 8 -12.43 -14.77 10.73
C LEU A 8 -12.00 -16.08 11.38
N ALA A 9 -12.34 -16.28 12.67
CA ALA A 9 -12.06 -17.55 13.36
C ALA A 9 -12.82 -18.71 12.72
N GLY A 10 -14.14 -18.53 12.46
CA GLY A 10 -14.97 -19.53 11.79
C GLY A 10 -14.41 -19.88 10.39
N PHE A 11 -13.99 -18.87 9.63
CA PHE A 11 -13.35 -19.11 8.34
C PHE A 11 -12.07 -19.96 8.46
N LEU A 12 -11.23 -19.68 9.45
CA LEU A 12 -10.04 -20.51 9.69
C LEU A 12 -10.41 -21.92 10.13
N ASP A 13 -11.46 -22.11 10.93
CA ASP A 13 -11.90 -23.45 11.37
C ASP A 13 -12.41 -24.30 10.19
N GLU A 14 -13.12 -23.68 9.25
CA GLU A 14 -13.65 -24.34 8.04
C GLU A 14 -12.55 -24.63 6.98
N HIS A 15 -11.41 -23.90 7.03
CA HIS A 15 -10.33 -23.97 6.04
C HIS A 15 -8.98 -24.31 6.69
N PRO A 16 -8.68 -25.58 6.98
CA PRO A 16 -7.47 -25.99 7.70
C PRO A 16 -6.15 -25.69 6.95
N GLU A 17 -6.18 -25.51 5.62
CA GLU A 17 -5.04 -25.14 4.80
C GLU A 17 -4.69 -23.64 4.89
N VAL A 18 -5.55 -22.83 5.50
CA VAL A 18 -5.35 -21.38 5.62
C VAL A 18 -4.54 -21.05 6.86
N GLY A 19 -3.41 -20.40 6.66
CA GLY A 19 -2.51 -19.94 7.72
C GLY A 19 -2.85 -18.53 8.22
N ALA A 20 -3.41 -17.67 7.36
CA ALA A 20 -3.84 -16.33 7.74
C ALA A 20 -5.05 -15.87 6.93
N CYS A 21 -5.93 -15.10 7.57
CA CYS A 21 -7.02 -14.42 6.89
C CYS A 21 -7.20 -12.99 7.42
N GLY A 22 -7.77 -12.11 6.59
CA GLY A 22 -8.04 -10.73 6.94
C GLY A 22 -9.34 -10.25 6.33
N CYS A 23 -9.99 -9.29 6.99
CA CYS A 23 -11.28 -8.76 6.55
C CYS A 23 -11.14 -7.62 5.54
N LYS A 24 -12.27 -7.17 5.02
CA LYS A 24 -12.41 -5.94 4.25
C LYS A 24 -12.08 -4.74 5.15
N ILE A 25 -11.20 -3.86 4.69
CA ILE A 25 -10.79 -2.67 5.43
C ILE A 25 -11.26 -1.45 4.66
N LEU A 26 -11.99 -0.58 5.33
CA LEU A 26 -12.52 0.66 4.78
C LEU A 26 -11.79 1.88 5.35
N ASP A 27 -11.67 2.92 4.55
CA ASP A 27 -11.36 4.26 5.02
C ASP A 27 -12.58 4.87 5.75
N PRO A 28 -12.42 5.94 6.55
CA PRO A 28 -13.54 6.56 7.28
C PRO A 28 -14.68 7.07 6.40
N ASP A 29 -14.42 7.32 5.12
CA ASP A 29 -15.40 7.72 4.12
C ASP A 29 -16.16 6.54 3.47
N GLY A 30 -15.87 5.31 3.92
CA GLY A 30 -16.47 4.08 3.41
C GLY A 30 -15.80 3.51 2.16
N THR A 31 -14.76 4.14 1.64
CA THR A 31 -14.01 3.62 0.49
C THR A 31 -13.09 2.46 0.87
N LEU A 32 -12.91 1.50 -0.05
CA LEU A 32 -12.04 0.35 0.18
C LEU A 32 -10.57 0.77 0.30
N GLN A 33 -9.92 0.35 1.38
CA GLN A 33 -8.47 0.46 1.48
C GLN A 33 -7.80 -0.59 0.58
N LEU A 34 -7.11 -0.13 -0.47
CA LEU A 34 -6.42 -1.02 -1.42
C LEU A 34 -5.34 -1.89 -0.75
N ASP A 35 -4.82 -1.45 0.40
CA ASP A 35 -3.82 -2.20 1.16
C ASP A 35 -4.42 -3.38 1.95
N SER A 36 -5.77 -3.54 2.01
CA SER A 36 -6.44 -4.67 2.66
C SER A 36 -6.01 -6.02 2.07
N ARG A 37 -5.67 -6.02 0.77
CA ARG A 37 -5.18 -7.17 0.01
C ARG A 37 -4.13 -6.73 -1.01
N ARG A 38 -3.02 -7.43 -1.07
CA ARG A 38 -1.89 -7.07 -1.94
C ARG A 38 -1.17 -8.31 -2.47
N GLY A 39 -0.47 -8.14 -3.58
CA GLY A 39 0.55 -9.09 -4.02
C GLY A 39 1.90 -8.79 -3.36
N PHE A 40 2.80 -9.78 -3.35
CA PHE A 40 4.16 -9.56 -2.87
C PHE A 40 4.88 -8.50 -3.71
N PRO A 41 5.70 -7.67 -3.05
CA PRO A 41 6.53 -6.72 -3.75
C PRO A 41 7.45 -7.45 -4.75
N SER A 42 7.47 -6.97 -5.98
CA SER A 42 8.39 -7.41 -7.02
C SER A 42 8.83 -6.22 -7.87
N PRO A 43 9.97 -6.28 -8.58
CA PRO A 43 10.41 -5.19 -9.45
C PRO A 43 9.34 -4.80 -10.47
N MET A 44 8.65 -5.77 -11.08
CA MET A 44 7.59 -5.53 -12.06
C MET A 44 6.36 -4.87 -11.41
N ALA A 45 5.91 -5.37 -10.26
CA ALA A 45 4.79 -4.77 -9.53
C ALA A 45 5.10 -3.32 -9.08
N ALA A 46 6.34 -3.08 -8.63
CA ALA A 46 6.82 -1.74 -8.30
C ALA A 46 6.83 -0.82 -9.53
N PHE A 47 7.36 -1.29 -10.66
CA PHE A 47 7.38 -0.55 -11.92
C PHE A 47 5.97 -0.19 -12.40
N CYS A 48 5.05 -1.15 -12.46
CA CYS A 48 3.66 -0.91 -12.88
C CYS A 48 2.93 0.09 -11.97
N LYS A 49 3.19 0.01 -10.64
CA LYS A 49 2.63 0.95 -9.67
C LYS A 49 3.22 2.36 -9.83
N MET A 50 4.53 2.47 -9.97
CA MET A 50 5.25 3.76 -10.05
C MET A 50 4.99 4.50 -11.35
N SER A 51 4.93 3.78 -12.48
CA SER A 51 4.61 4.33 -13.81
C SER A 51 3.14 4.71 -13.98
N GLY A 52 2.25 4.28 -13.07
CA GLY A 52 0.82 4.49 -13.18
C GLY A 52 0.09 3.48 -14.08
N LEU A 53 0.81 2.52 -14.67
CA LEU A 53 0.21 1.47 -15.52
C LEU A 53 -0.89 0.71 -14.80
N SER A 54 -0.73 0.41 -13.51
CA SER A 54 -1.75 -0.26 -12.70
C SER A 54 -3.05 0.54 -12.53
N ARG A 55 -3.04 1.85 -12.77
CA ARG A 55 -4.25 2.69 -12.79
C ARG A 55 -4.92 2.69 -14.15
N LEU A 56 -4.14 2.56 -15.23
CA LEU A 56 -4.66 2.50 -16.60
C LEU A 56 -5.26 1.12 -16.91
N PHE A 57 -4.73 0.07 -16.29
CA PHE A 57 -5.14 -1.32 -16.49
C PHE A 57 -5.47 -2.00 -15.15
N PRO A 58 -6.53 -1.54 -14.43
CA PRO A 58 -6.83 -2.03 -13.08
C PRO A 58 -7.21 -3.52 -13.03
N ASP A 59 -7.82 -4.03 -14.10
CA ASP A 59 -8.32 -5.40 -14.18
C ASP A 59 -7.30 -6.40 -14.73
N HIS A 60 -6.08 -5.94 -15.08
CA HIS A 60 -5.05 -6.82 -15.62
C HIS A 60 -4.21 -7.45 -14.49
N PRO A 61 -4.26 -8.80 -14.27
CA PRO A 61 -3.64 -9.45 -13.10
C PRO A 61 -2.13 -9.20 -12.96
N SER A 62 -1.37 -9.19 -14.07
CA SER A 62 0.08 -8.98 -14.02
C SER A 62 0.46 -7.51 -13.76
N ILE A 63 -0.32 -6.55 -14.26
CA ILE A 63 -0.06 -5.11 -14.14
C ILE A 63 -0.51 -4.60 -12.78
N SER A 64 -1.70 -5.00 -12.34
CA SER A 64 -2.33 -4.56 -11.10
C SER A 64 -2.07 -5.48 -9.91
N ARG A 65 -1.08 -6.37 -10.04
CA ARG A 65 -0.72 -7.38 -9.04
C ARG A 65 -0.46 -6.81 -7.65
N TYR A 66 0.10 -5.60 -7.54
CA TYR A 66 0.44 -5.05 -6.23
C TYR A 66 -0.78 -4.81 -5.34
N HIS A 67 -1.85 -4.23 -5.86
CA HIS A 67 -3.09 -3.98 -5.11
C HIS A 67 -4.20 -4.98 -5.44
N MET A 68 -3.94 -5.93 -6.34
CA MET A 68 -4.87 -6.97 -6.77
C MET A 68 -6.28 -6.41 -7.10
N THR A 69 -6.31 -5.26 -7.79
CA THR A 69 -7.55 -4.54 -8.11
C THR A 69 -8.45 -5.30 -9.09
N TYR A 70 -7.90 -6.29 -9.78
CA TYR A 70 -8.64 -7.23 -10.63
C TYR A 70 -9.52 -8.23 -9.85
N LEU A 71 -9.32 -8.34 -8.52
CA LEU A 71 -10.18 -9.16 -7.67
C LEU A 71 -11.42 -8.36 -7.26
N ASP A 72 -12.58 -9.01 -7.25
CA ASP A 72 -13.81 -8.43 -6.71
C ASP A 72 -13.65 -8.17 -5.20
N PRO A 73 -13.88 -6.92 -4.73
CA PRO A 73 -13.77 -6.59 -3.31
C PRO A 73 -14.83 -7.23 -2.42
N GLU A 74 -15.88 -7.78 -2.99
CA GLU A 74 -16.99 -8.43 -2.25
C GLU A 74 -16.84 -9.95 -2.22
N GLN A 75 -15.81 -10.51 -2.87
CA GLN A 75 -15.58 -11.94 -2.91
C GLN A 75 -14.38 -12.37 -2.08
N THR A 76 -14.53 -13.51 -1.40
CA THR A 76 -13.42 -14.18 -0.72
C THR A 76 -12.41 -14.65 -1.75
N ALA A 77 -11.14 -14.30 -1.55
CA ALA A 77 -10.08 -14.60 -2.50
C ALA A 77 -8.76 -14.95 -1.81
N GLU A 78 -8.01 -15.88 -2.42
CA GLU A 78 -6.63 -16.12 -2.03
C GLU A 78 -5.78 -14.91 -2.43
N VAL A 79 -4.98 -14.41 -1.49
CA VAL A 79 -4.13 -13.23 -1.67
C VAL A 79 -2.72 -13.52 -1.16
N GLU A 80 -1.76 -12.68 -1.53
CA GLU A 80 -0.38 -12.89 -1.08
C GLU A 80 -0.08 -12.15 0.23
N VAL A 81 -0.67 -10.98 0.44
CA VAL A 81 -0.40 -10.13 1.60
C VAL A 81 -1.69 -9.49 2.10
N LEU A 82 -1.91 -9.58 3.39
CA LEU A 82 -2.95 -8.87 4.13
C LEU A 82 -2.35 -7.62 4.81
N SER A 83 -3.20 -6.69 5.18
CA SER A 83 -2.80 -5.57 6.03
C SER A 83 -2.74 -5.99 7.50
N GLY A 84 -1.67 -5.59 8.19
CA GLY A 84 -1.54 -5.78 9.63
C GLY A 84 -2.63 -5.09 10.48
N SER A 85 -3.44 -4.21 9.86
CA SER A 85 -4.57 -3.54 10.54
C SER A 85 -5.67 -4.52 10.97
N CYS A 86 -5.86 -5.63 10.23
CA CYS A 86 -6.76 -6.72 10.58
C CYS A 86 -6.29 -8.01 9.92
N MET A 87 -5.52 -8.80 10.66
CA MET A 87 -5.02 -10.09 10.23
C MET A 87 -5.18 -11.09 11.38
N MET A 88 -5.84 -12.21 11.11
CA MET A 88 -5.90 -13.35 12.01
C MET A 88 -5.02 -14.45 11.48
N VAL A 89 -4.12 -14.96 12.33
CA VAL A 89 -3.14 -15.99 11.95
C VAL A 89 -3.38 -17.25 12.77
N ARG A 90 -3.37 -18.38 12.09
CA ARG A 90 -3.49 -19.70 12.71
C ARG A 90 -2.29 -19.99 13.60
N LYS A 91 -2.55 -20.50 14.81
CA LYS A 91 -1.48 -20.82 15.76
C LYS A 91 -0.44 -21.77 15.16
N ALA A 92 -0.85 -22.81 14.46
CA ALA A 92 0.08 -23.76 13.82
C ALA A 92 0.99 -23.09 12.77
N ALA A 93 0.49 -22.09 12.04
CA ALA A 93 1.30 -21.30 11.12
C ALA A 93 2.31 -20.43 11.89
N MET A 94 1.88 -19.77 12.98
CA MET A 94 2.78 -19.00 13.86
C MET A 94 3.88 -19.89 14.46
N ASP A 95 3.54 -21.08 14.95
CA ASP A 95 4.50 -22.00 15.56
C ASP A 95 5.57 -22.45 14.55
N GLN A 96 5.18 -22.54 13.27
CA GLN A 96 6.09 -22.94 12.18
C GLN A 96 7.00 -21.81 11.70
N VAL A 97 6.48 -20.60 11.56
CA VAL A 97 7.20 -19.49 10.91
C VAL A 97 7.69 -18.42 11.89
N GLY A 98 7.29 -18.50 13.16
CA GLY A 98 7.57 -17.49 14.19
C GLY A 98 6.59 -16.30 14.15
N LEU A 99 6.83 -15.36 15.03
CA LEU A 99 6.04 -14.12 15.18
C LEU A 99 6.50 -13.05 14.20
N LEU A 100 6.00 -11.84 14.37
CA LEU A 100 6.45 -10.66 13.62
C LEU A 100 7.94 -10.44 13.84
N ASP A 101 8.63 -10.04 12.79
CA ASP A 101 10.07 -9.84 12.80
C ASP A 101 10.40 -8.43 13.32
N GLU A 102 11.19 -8.37 14.40
CA GLU A 102 11.52 -7.14 15.11
C GLU A 102 12.47 -6.20 14.35
N ASP A 103 13.09 -6.65 13.27
CA ASP A 103 13.87 -5.77 12.38
C ASP A 103 12.99 -4.72 11.71
N TYR A 104 11.67 -4.97 11.62
CA TYR A 104 10.69 -4.01 11.11
C TYR A 104 10.13 -3.17 12.26
N PHE A 105 10.61 -1.95 12.41
CA PHE A 105 10.07 -1.03 13.43
C PHE A 105 8.62 -0.61 13.14
N MET A 106 8.30 -0.36 11.86
CA MET A 106 6.97 0.04 11.39
C MET A 106 6.92 -0.12 9.87
N TYR A 107 5.87 -0.70 9.36
CA TYR A 107 5.65 -1.09 7.95
C TYR A 107 6.52 -2.25 7.49
N GLY A 108 5.91 -3.14 6.73
CA GLY A 108 6.57 -4.27 6.10
C GLY A 108 6.62 -5.55 6.94
N GLU A 109 6.35 -5.45 8.25
CA GLU A 109 6.20 -6.59 9.14
C GLU A 109 5.07 -7.53 8.70
N ASP A 110 3.97 -6.96 8.18
CA ASP A 110 2.84 -7.69 7.62
C ASP A 110 3.21 -8.40 6.31
N ILE A 111 3.96 -7.74 5.44
CA ILE A 111 4.46 -8.32 4.18
C ILE A 111 5.42 -9.48 4.46
N ASP A 112 6.36 -9.29 5.39
CA ASP A 112 7.32 -10.30 5.80
C ASP A 112 6.62 -11.53 6.38
N TRP A 113 5.68 -11.32 7.30
CA TRP A 113 4.96 -12.42 7.94
C TRP A 113 4.13 -13.22 6.95
N CYS A 114 3.36 -12.53 6.09
CA CYS A 114 2.63 -13.16 5.00
C CYS A 114 3.57 -13.95 4.07
N TYR A 115 4.74 -13.40 3.75
CA TYR A 115 5.73 -14.09 2.90
C TYR A 115 6.24 -15.38 3.55
N ARG A 116 6.57 -15.36 4.85
CA ARG A 116 7.00 -16.55 5.60
C ARG A 116 5.89 -17.60 5.69
N ILE A 117 4.66 -17.19 5.98
CA ILE A 117 3.46 -18.03 6.02
C ILE A 117 3.24 -18.71 4.66
N HIS A 118 3.22 -17.92 3.57
CA HIS A 118 3.05 -18.43 2.22
C HIS A 118 4.20 -19.39 1.82
N LYS A 119 5.44 -19.04 2.15
CA LYS A 119 6.61 -19.90 1.84
C LYS A 119 6.61 -21.21 2.61
N ALA A 120 5.98 -21.27 3.77
CA ALA A 120 5.78 -22.49 4.56
C ALA A 120 4.64 -23.38 4.01
N GLY A 121 3.98 -22.97 2.92
CA GLY A 121 2.93 -23.73 2.24
C GLY A 121 1.50 -23.41 2.68
N TRP A 122 1.32 -22.46 3.58
CA TRP A 122 0.00 -22.00 4.01
C TRP A 122 -0.62 -21.03 3.01
N LYS A 123 -1.95 -21.11 2.85
CA LYS A 123 -2.73 -20.14 2.08
C LYS A 123 -3.08 -18.91 2.92
N ILE A 124 -3.29 -17.78 2.25
CA ILE A 124 -3.67 -16.51 2.85
C ILE A 124 -4.93 -16.02 2.15
N PHE A 125 -5.96 -15.64 2.92
CA PHE A 125 -7.25 -15.27 2.35
C PHE A 125 -7.73 -13.89 2.79
N TYR A 126 -8.27 -13.16 1.84
CA TYR A 126 -9.11 -11.99 2.06
C TYR A 126 -10.56 -12.45 2.19
N VAL A 127 -11.23 -12.03 3.29
CA VAL A 127 -12.58 -12.49 3.68
C VAL A 127 -13.49 -11.28 3.88
N PRO A 128 -14.20 -10.81 2.84
CA PRO A 128 -15.01 -9.58 2.90
C PRO A 128 -16.37 -9.74 3.58
N THR A 129 -16.73 -10.93 4.06
CA THR A 129 -17.98 -11.15 4.79
C THR A 129 -18.09 -10.29 6.06
N THR A 130 -16.96 -9.78 6.54
CA THR A 130 -16.87 -8.83 7.63
C THR A 130 -15.91 -7.70 7.28
N GLU A 131 -16.05 -6.54 7.94
CA GLU A 131 -15.30 -5.34 7.64
C GLU A 131 -14.94 -4.53 8.89
N ILE A 132 -13.87 -3.75 8.78
CA ILE A 132 -13.47 -2.75 9.77
C ILE A 132 -13.24 -1.39 9.11
N ILE A 133 -13.33 -0.32 9.90
CA ILE A 133 -12.87 1.01 9.52
C ILE A 133 -11.49 1.24 10.12
N HIS A 134 -10.52 1.64 9.28
CA HIS A 134 -9.16 1.90 9.72
C HIS A 134 -8.75 3.34 9.40
N PHE A 135 -8.44 4.12 10.44
CA PHE A 135 -8.00 5.51 10.35
C PHE A 135 -6.53 5.56 9.99
N ARG A 136 -6.22 5.74 8.69
CA ARG A 136 -4.84 5.80 8.21
C ARG A 136 -4.10 7.01 8.73
N GLY A 137 -2.83 6.83 9.03
CA GLY A 137 -1.89 7.93 9.25
C GLY A 137 -1.96 8.57 10.63
N GLU A 138 -2.80 8.09 11.53
CA GLU A 138 -2.83 8.58 12.92
C GLU A 138 -1.46 8.44 13.59
N SER A 139 -0.80 7.29 13.40
CA SER A 139 0.54 7.02 13.95
C SER A 139 1.67 7.86 13.32
N GLY A 140 1.39 8.57 12.23
CA GLY A 140 2.39 9.33 11.46
C GLY A 140 2.03 10.81 11.26
N ARG A 141 0.99 11.33 11.93
CA ARG A 141 0.61 12.74 11.85
C ARG A 141 1.79 13.64 12.16
N GLY A 142 2.10 14.57 11.26
CA GLY A 142 3.16 15.57 11.43
C GLY A 142 4.57 15.18 10.96
N ALA A 143 4.82 13.94 10.49
CA ALA A 143 6.15 13.51 10.06
C ALA A 143 6.19 12.75 8.72
N PRO A 144 5.74 13.35 7.59
CA PRO A 144 5.62 12.64 6.31
C PRO A 144 6.95 12.10 5.76
N LEU A 145 8.08 12.78 6.02
CA LEU A 145 9.41 12.33 5.62
C LEU A 145 9.85 11.10 6.42
N ARG A 146 9.54 11.05 7.71
CA ARG A 146 9.83 9.90 8.56
C ARG A 146 9.07 8.66 8.10
N ILE A 147 7.79 8.82 7.71
CA ILE A 147 6.98 7.72 7.16
C ILE A 147 7.60 7.21 5.86
N LEU A 148 7.97 8.11 4.94
CA LEU A 148 8.61 7.74 3.68
C LEU A 148 9.92 6.98 3.92
N TYR A 149 10.76 7.47 4.82
CA TYR A 149 12.00 6.81 5.22
C TYR A 149 11.75 5.41 5.79
N ARG A 150 10.77 5.26 6.71
CA ARG A 150 10.43 3.96 7.31
C ARG A 150 9.91 2.95 6.28
N LYS A 151 9.07 3.39 5.35
CA LYS A 151 8.59 2.53 4.25
C LYS A 151 9.74 2.10 3.32
N SER A 152 10.68 3.00 3.03
CA SER A 152 11.86 2.68 2.23
C SER A 152 12.77 1.70 2.96
N GLN A 153 13.02 1.91 4.25
CA GLN A 153 13.80 1.02 5.10
C GLN A 153 13.19 -0.39 5.17
N ALA A 154 11.88 -0.48 5.44
CA ALA A 154 11.15 -1.75 5.47
C ALA A 154 11.27 -2.53 4.15
N MET A 155 11.12 -1.82 3.03
CA MET A 155 11.28 -2.46 1.70
C MET A 155 12.71 -2.95 1.50
N SER A 156 13.72 -2.21 1.93
CA SER A 156 15.13 -2.63 1.85
C SER A 156 15.39 -3.87 2.69
N ILE A 157 14.84 -3.94 3.91
CA ILE A 157 14.93 -5.13 4.79
C ILE A 157 14.30 -6.33 4.11
N PHE A 158 13.08 -6.17 3.57
CA PHE A 158 12.36 -7.25 2.88
C PHE A 158 13.16 -7.80 1.69
N VAL A 159 13.67 -6.91 0.83
CA VAL A 159 14.47 -7.27 -0.33
C VAL A 159 15.74 -8.01 0.08
N ASN A 160 16.44 -7.54 1.09
CA ASN A 160 17.68 -8.17 1.58
C ASN A 160 17.41 -9.55 2.18
N LYS A 161 16.30 -9.73 2.92
CA LYS A 161 15.96 -11.02 3.56
C LYS A 161 15.44 -12.05 2.56
N HIS A 162 14.62 -11.64 1.60
CA HIS A 162 13.81 -12.59 0.81
C HIS A 162 14.13 -12.62 -0.68
N MET A 163 14.75 -11.59 -1.24
CA MET A 163 14.90 -11.46 -2.69
C MET A 163 16.32 -11.67 -3.22
N THR A 164 17.34 -11.71 -2.37
CA THR A 164 18.75 -11.84 -2.78
C THR A 164 19.03 -13.09 -3.62
N ARG A 165 18.40 -14.23 -3.30
CA ARG A 165 18.57 -15.46 -4.07
C ARG A 165 17.80 -15.50 -5.39
N ARG A 166 16.62 -14.85 -5.45
CA ARG A 166 15.72 -14.89 -6.61
C ARG A 166 16.15 -13.92 -7.72
N PHE A 167 16.85 -12.85 -7.35
CA PHE A 167 17.32 -11.81 -8.28
C PHE A 167 18.84 -11.75 -8.37
N ARG A 168 19.51 -12.92 -8.38
CA ARG A 168 20.98 -13.02 -8.44
C ARG A 168 21.62 -12.24 -9.60
N PHE A 169 20.89 -12.00 -10.69
CA PHE A 169 21.31 -11.22 -11.84
C PHE A 169 20.80 -9.77 -11.86
N PHE A 170 19.91 -9.41 -10.92
CA PHE A 170 19.42 -8.05 -10.84
C PHE A 170 20.15 -7.33 -9.69
N PRO A 171 20.92 -6.28 -10.00
CA PRO A 171 21.67 -5.59 -8.97
C PRO A 171 20.72 -4.95 -7.96
N LEU A 172 20.69 -5.45 -6.74
CA LEU A 172 19.81 -4.95 -5.66
C LEU A 172 19.99 -3.47 -5.38
N TRP A 173 21.22 -2.93 -5.59
CA TRP A 173 21.48 -1.51 -5.47
C TRP A 173 20.63 -0.68 -6.45
N LEU A 174 20.33 -1.21 -7.64
CA LEU A 174 19.50 -0.51 -8.63
C LEU A 174 18.04 -0.38 -8.12
N LEU A 175 17.53 -1.41 -7.44
CA LEU A 175 16.22 -1.35 -6.80
C LEU A 175 16.21 -0.33 -5.65
N GLN A 176 17.27 -0.31 -4.83
CA GLN A 176 17.41 0.66 -3.74
C GLN A 176 17.52 2.09 -4.26
N VAL A 177 18.29 2.31 -5.33
CA VAL A 177 18.36 3.60 -6.04
C VAL A 177 16.99 3.97 -6.58
N GLY A 178 16.26 3.05 -7.21
CA GLY A 178 14.91 3.29 -7.71
C GLY A 178 13.93 3.71 -6.61
N ILE A 179 13.98 3.06 -5.45
CA ILE A 179 13.17 3.40 -4.27
C ILE A 179 13.53 4.82 -3.77
N ALA A 180 14.83 5.13 -3.66
CA ALA A 180 15.30 6.43 -3.22
C ALA A 180 14.89 7.54 -4.20
N LEU A 181 15.12 7.34 -5.51
CA LEU A 181 14.72 8.29 -6.55
C LEU A 181 13.21 8.53 -6.58
N HIS A 182 12.42 7.48 -6.42
CA HIS A 182 10.96 7.62 -6.32
C HIS A 182 10.55 8.45 -5.09
N GLY A 183 11.21 8.22 -3.96
CA GLY A 183 11.00 9.02 -2.74
C GLY A 183 11.32 10.50 -2.96
N ILE A 184 12.47 10.80 -3.56
CA ILE A 184 12.91 12.15 -3.91
C ILE A 184 11.92 12.80 -4.90
N PHE A 185 11.57 12.09 -5.97
CA PHE A 185 10.62 12.59 -6.96
C PHE A 185 9.25 12.94 -6.34
N ARG A 186 8.71 12.05 -5.51
CA ARG A 186 7.43 12.34 -4.81
C ARG A 186 7.54 13.54 -3.88
N PHE A 187 8.65 13.68 -3.19
CA PHE A 187 8.90 14.82 -2.31
C PHE A 187 8.95 16.13 -3.10
N VAL A 188 9.79 16.17 -4.14
CA VAL A 188 9.95 17.35 -5.02
C VAL A 188 8.61 17.71 -5.68
N PHE A 189 7.89 16.72 -6.22
CA PHE A 189 6.61 16.96 -6.87
C PHE A 189 5.53 17.45 -5.89
N LYS A 190 5.50 16.91 -4.67
CA LYS A 190 4.58 17.37 -3.63
C LYS A 190 4.89 18.82 -3.22
N THR A 191 6.17 19.15 -3.04
CA THR A 191 6.61 20.50 -2.68
C THR A 191 6.30 21.47 -3.82
N PHE A 192 6.62 21.09 -5.06
CA PHE A 192 6.30 21.89 -6.25
C PHE A 192 4.80 22.17 -6.35
N ARG A 193 3.94 21.16 -6.20
CA ARG A 193 2.48 21.37 -6.19
C ARG A 193 2.02 22.28 -5.07
N ALA A 194 2.59 22.15 -3.88
CA ALA A 194 2.22 22.95 -2.73
C ALA A 194 2.61 24.44 -2.89
N THR A 195 3.66 24.73 -3.68
CA THR A 195 4.14 26.11 -3.88
C THR A 195 3.68 26.70 -5.22
N ALA A 196 3.74 25.95 -6.31
CA ALA A 196 3.44 26.45 -7.64
C ALA A 196 1.95 26.69 -7.88
N MET A 197 1.06 25.85 -7.33
CA MET A 197 -0.39 26.02 -7.50
C MET A 197 -0.92 27.32 -6.87
N PRO A 198 -0.62 27.65 -5.60
CA PRO A 198 -1.03 28.93 -5.02
C PRO A 198 -0.45 30.14 -5.73
N LEU A 199 0.79 30.05 -6.24
CA LEU A 199 1.41 31.12 -7.00
C LEU A 199 0.73 31.32 -8.36
N ALA A 200 0.36 30.24 -9.04
CA ALA A 200 -0.40 30.31 -10.29
C ALA A 200 -1.80 30.93 -10.07
N ASP A 201 -2.49 30.53 -9.02
CA ASP A 201 -3.79 31.07 -8.66
C ASP A 201 -3.69 32.57 -8.36
N ALA A 202 -2.69 33.00 -7.58
CA ALA A 202 -2.43 34.42 -7.30
C ALA A 202 -2.12 35.21 -8.57
N ALA A 203 -1.33 34.67 -9.49
CA ALA A 203 -1.02 35.29 -10.77
C ALA A 203 -2.27 35.46 -11.64
N LEU A 204 -3.12 34.42 -11.72
CA LEU A 204 -4.40 34.49 -12.46
C LEU A 204 -5.33 35.55 -11.91
N VAL A 205 -5.45 35.64 -10.57
CA VAL A 205 -6.26 36.69 -9.91
C VAL A 205 -5.72 38.10 -10.23
N LEU A 206 -4.41 38.30 -10.14
CA LEU A 206 -3.77 39.57 -10.48
C LEU A 206 -3.95 39.95 -11.95
N CYS A 207 -3.82 38.99 -12.87
CA CYS A 207 -4.09 39.21 -14.29
C CYS A 207 -5.55 39.57 -14.54
N GLY A 208 -6.50 38.90 -13.91
CA GLY A 208 -7.92 39.18 -14.01
C GLY A 208 -8.27 40.57 -13.48
N LEU A 209 -7.69 40.99 -12.35
CA LEU A 209 -7.86 42.33 -11.79
C LEU A 209 -7.30 43.41 -12.74
N LYS A 210 -6.10 43.21 -13.29
CA LYS A 210 -5.52 44.15 -14.26
C LYS A 210 -6.36 44.29 -15.51
N LEU A 211 -6.85 43.15 -16.05
CA LEU A 211 -7.73 43.17 -17.22
C LEU A 211 -9.04 43.89 -16.95
N GLY A 212 -9.68 43.63 -15.80
CA GLY A 212 -10.92 44.30 -15.39
C GLY A 212 -10.74 45.80 -15.22
N LEU A 213 -9.63 46.25 -14.64
CA LEU A 213 -9.28 47.68 -14.54
C LEU A 213 -9.06 48.29 -15.91
N ALA A 214 -8.31 47.64 -16.81
CA ALA A 214 -8.06 48.12 -18.16
C ALA A 214 -9.36 48.29 -18.97
N VAL A 215 -10.28 47.34 -18.89
CA VAL A 215 -11.59 47.43 -19.54
C VAL A 215 -12.40 48.59 -18.99
N ARG A 216 -12.38 48.83 -17.68
CA ARG A 216 -13.11 49.91 -17.04
C ARG A 216 -12.58 51.30 -17.45
N TYR A 217 -11.24 51.46 -17.51
CA TYR A 217 -10.63 52.76 -17.89
C TYR A 217 -10.61 53.01 -19.40
N HIS A 218 -10.92 52.05 -20.27
CA HIS A 218 -11.12 52.26 -21.70
C HIS A 218 -12.58 52.57 -22.09
N GLN A 219 -13.51 52.56 -21.13
CA GLN A 219 -14.91 52.91 -21.35
C GLN A 219 -15.24 54.33 -20.86
N GLU A 220 -14.28 55.07 -20.27
CA GLU A 220 -14.32 56.48 -19.97
C GLU A 220 -13.50 57.29 -21.01
#